data_cc95f11ff35ee839bbc75ced98a80899
#
_entry.id   cc95f11ff35ee839bbc75ced98a80899
#
_cell.length_a   1.000
_cell.length_b   1.000
_cell.length_c   1.000
_cell.angle_alpha   90.00
_cell.angle_beta   90.00
_cell.angle_gamma   90.00
#
_symmetry.space_group_name_H-M   'P 1'
#
loop_
_entity.id
_entity.type
_entity.pdbx_description
1 polymer ?
#
loop_
_entity_poly.entity_id
_entity_poly.type
_entity_poly.pdbx_seq_one_letter_code
_entity_poly.pdbx_strand_id
1 'polypeptide(L)'
;MKLSTLSLPLIAIMLASCQPKEIPTVYDRENTADNYTAIEMPGLQQLPEIATLPDPFAWADGSGRSTRFDDWARHRSEIIQQLYHYEIGEKPVVSRDSIEAFMDNDTLRVTVHNGGETLNLSATIKYPEGDGPFPAMIGVGFPYGSLPPQIFESRNIAGIAFNFTQVMSHTQKRGTEPINRIYPDMIQIGAYSAWPWGVSRIIDGLEIVGEQSRIDLKHLGITGCSFAGKMALFSGALDERIALTIAQEPGGGGVDAWRVSETLGNVETLGRTNYSWFLESMAQFAEENVSRLPIDHHQVAALIAPRALLVLGNTDFEWLADESNYVSSRAAREVWRTFGIEERMGFSIEGNHGHCQLPESQYPEVEAFVDRFLLDKPEIDTNITRADMFSEVDYMKWMPWAEK
;
A
#
# COMPACT_ATOMS: atom_id res chain seq x y z
N MET A 1 -4.58 47.42 67.91
CA MET A 1 -4.83 46.09 67.32
C MET A 1 -4.82 46.18 65.78
N LYS A 2 -3.72 45.73 65.11
CA LYS A 2 -3.63 45.72 63.67
C LYS A 2 -3.89 44.28 63.22
N LEU A 3 -4.97 44.04 62.47
CA LEU A 3 -5.24 42.79 61.82
C LEU A 3 -4.34 42.70 60.53
N SER A 4 -3.49 41.70 60.49
CA SER A 4 -2.73 41.35 59.30
C SER A 4 -3.54 40.33 58.51
N THR A 5 -3.94 40.67 57.29
CA THR A 5 -4.57 39.80 56.34
C THR A 5 -3.48 38.94 55.66
N LEU A 6 -3.50 37.61 55.87
CA LEU A 6 -2.72 36.64 55.12
C LEU A 6 -3.44 36.38 53.78
N SER A 7 -2.80 36.74 52.69
CA SER A 7 -3.20 36.32 51.34
C SER A 7 -2.53 35.00 51.00
N LEU A 8 -3.32 33.92 50.83
CA LEU A 8 -2.85 32.67 50.24
C LEU A 8 -2.68 32.81 48.70
N PRO A 9 -1.59 32.33 48.10
CA PRO A 9 -1.49 32.29 46.66
C PRO A 9 -2.33 31.14 46.11
N LEU A 10 -3.21 31.42 45.14
CA LEU A 10 -3.96 30.45 44.36
C LEU A 10 -2.98 29.81 43.36
N ILE A 11 -2.58 28.56 43.61
CA ILE A 11 -1.82 27.77 42.65
C ILE A 11 -2.81 27.27 41.60
N ALA A 12 -2.82 27.89 40.42
CA ALA A 12 -3.52 27.38 39.26
C ALA A 12 -2.74 26.15 38.70
N ILE A 13 -3.25 24.96 38.97
CA ILE A 13 -2.78 23.74 38.33
C ILE A 13 -3.25 23.79 36.86
N MET A 14 -2.35 24.13 35.92
CA MET A 14 -2.60 23.92 34.50
C MET A 14 -2.62 22.42 34.28
N LEU A 15 -3.80 21.84 34.17
CA LEU A 15 -3.98 20.53 33.55
C LEU A 15 -3.65 20.68 32.07
N ALA A 16 -2.43 20.34 31.68
CA ALA A 16 -2.10 20.11 30.27
C ALA A 16 -3.01 18.97 29.82
N SER A 17 -4.07 19.28 29.07
CA SER A 17 -4.86 18.28 28.37
C SER A 17 -3.95 17.68 27.32
N CYS A 18 -3.48 16.45 27.56
CA CYS A 18 -2.89 15.61 26.51
C CYS A 18 -4.03 15.31 25.55
N GLN A 19 -4.21 16.12 24.52
CA GLN A 19 -5.07 15.74 23.40
C GLN A 19 -4.44 14.52 22.75
N PRO A 20 -5.22 13.47 22.44
CA PRO A 20 -4.71 12.35 21.68
C PRO A 20 -4.10 12.89 20.37
N LYS A 21 -2.88 12.46 20.06
CA LYS A 21 -2.22 12.82 18.81
C LYS A 21 -3.08 12.33 17.65
N GLU A 22 -3.50 13.23 16.78
CA GLU A 22 -4.29 12.89 15.62
C GLU A 22 -3.50 11.93 14.71
N ILE A 23 -4.12 10.81 14.34
CA ILE A 23 -3.51 9.82 13.44
C ILE A 23 -3.62 10.34 12.01
N PRO A 24 -2.49 10.55 11.31
CA PRO A 24 -2.49 11.17 9.99
C PRO A 24 -3.22 10.32 8.94
N THR A 25 -3.73 10.99 7.91
CA THR A 25 -4.33 10.36 6.72
C THR A 25 -3.35 10.23 5.56
N VAL A 26 -2.22 10.94 5.62
CA VAL A 26 -1.14 10.94 4.61
C VAL A 26 0.13 11.50 5.26
N TYR A 27 1.28 11.17 4.71
CA TYR A 27 2.57 11.71 5.13
C TYR A 27 3.19 12.57 4.01
N ASP A 28 4.17 13.37 4.38
CA ASP A 28 4.91 14.28 3.47
C ASP A 28 6.23 13.67 2.96
N ARG A 29 6.43 12.37 3.17
CA ARG A 29 7.63 11.62 2.79
C ARG A 29 7.30 10.22 2.32
N GLU A 30 8.18 9.65 1.51
CA GLU A 30 8.03 8.32 0.93
C GLU A 30 7.97 7.22 2.00
N ASN A 31 8.81 7.31 3.04
CA ASN A 31 8.88 6.32 4.12
C ASN A 31 9.17 6.99 5.47
N THR A 32 8.32 6.75 6.47
CA THR A 32 8.53 7.21 7.85
C THR A 32 9.33 6.22 8.69
N ALA A 33 9.60 5.02 8.15
CA ALA A 33 10.21 3.89 8.83
C ALA A 33 11.66 3.61 8.37
N ASP A 34 12.36 4.62 7.82
CA ASP A 34 13.70 4.50 7.22
C ASP A 34 14.87 4.54 8.24
N ASN A 35 14.61 4.90 9.49
CA ASN A 35 15.64 5.12 10.53
C ASN A 35 15.74 3.99 11.56
N TYR A 36 15.14 2.82 11.32
CA TYR A 36 15.20 1.68 12.23
C TYR A 36 16.36 0.75 11.91
N THR A 37 16.87 0.09 12.96
CA THR A 37 17.97 -0.85 12.85
C THR A 37 17.60 -2.03 11.94
N ALA A 38 18.58 -2.50 11.17
CA ALA A 38 18.43 -3.73 10.40
C ALA A 38 18.17 -4.92 11.34
N ILE A 39 17.20 -5.77 10.95
CA ILE A 39 16.87 -7.01 11.66
C ILE A 39 17.62 -8.18 11.05
N GLU A 40 17.75 -9.26 11.82
CA GLU A 40 18.31 -10.52 11.32
C GLU A 40 17.37 -11.15 10.29
N MET A 41 17.95 -11.72 9.23
CA MET A 41 17.23 -12.43 8.17
C MET A 41 17.67 -13.91 8.15
N PRO A 42 17.04 -14.76 8.99
CA PRO A 42 17.40 -16.17 9.05
C PRO A 42 17.14 -16.90 7.73
N GLY A 43 17.96 -17.89 7.41
CA GLY A 43 17.66 -18.78 6.28
C GLY A 43 16.45 -19.68 6.54
N LEU A 44 15.88 -20.27 5.50
CA LEU A 44 14.63 -21.06 5.53
C LEU A 44 14.57 -22.06 6.71
N GLN A 45 15.67 -22.80 6.95
CA GLN A 45 15.70 -23.86 7.99
C GLN A 45 15.77 -23.32 9.44
N GLN A 46 16.04 -22.03 9.59
CA GLN A 46 16.11 -21.36 10.90
C GLN A 46 14.81 -20.62 11.23
N LEU A 47 13.95 -20.41 10.22
CA LEU A 47 12.66 -19.76 10.39
C LEU A 47 11.67 -20.69 11.11
N PRO A 48 10.87 -20.18 12.05
CA PRO A 48 9.85 -20.98 12.71
C PRO A 48 8.72 -21.35 11.74
N GLU A 49 8.03 -22.45 12.01
CA GLU A 49 6.78 -22.78 11.33
C GLU A 49 5.61 -22.06 12.01
N ILE A 50 4.91 -21.23 11.27
CA ILE A 50 3.71 -20.49 11.68
C ILE A 50 2.59 -20.86 10.73
N ALA A 51 1.69 -21.74 11.17
CA ALA A 51 0.58 -22.25 10.33
C ALA A 51 -0.53 -21.22 10.10
N THR A 52 -0.67 -20.24 10.99
CA THR A 52 -1.63 -19.13 10.91
C THR A 52 -0.97 -17.87 10.32
N LEU A 53 -1.76 -16.83 10.11
CA LEU A 53 -1.21 -15.54 9.68
C LEU A 53 -0.30 -14.96 10.77
N PRO A 54 0.89 -14.48 10.43
CA PRO A 54 1.79 -13.84 11.41
C PRO A 54 1.15 -12.61 12.07
N ASP A 55 1.47 -12.38 13.35
CA ASP A 55 0.97 -11.21 14.09
C ASP A 55 1.67 -9.93 13.62
N PRO A 56 0.97 -8.94 13.02
CA PRO A 56 1.58 -7.70 12.53
C PRO A 56 2.10 -6.80 13.66
N PHE A 57 1.76 -7.11 14.90
CA PHE A 57 2.19 -6.39 16.10
C PHE A 57 3.31 -7.09 16.87
N ALA A 58 3.76 -8.26 16.42
CA ALA A 58 4.92 -8.94 17.00
C ALA A 58 6.22 -8.31 16.48
N TRP A 59 7.24 -8.21 17.35
CA TRP A 59 8.57 -7.83 16.94
C TRP A 59 9.25 -8.97 16.19
N ALA A 60 9.96 -8.66 15.12
CA ALA A 60 10.64 -9.68 14.30
C ALA A 60 11.72 -10.46 15.08
N ASP A 61 12.28 -9.86 16.13
CA ASP A 61 13.28 -10.48 17.02
C ASP A 61 12.66 -11.39 18.09
N GLY A 62 11.34 -11.54 18.12
CA GLY A 62 10.62 -12.35 19.13
C GLY A 62 10.57 -11.74 20.53
N SER A 63 11.00 -10.49 20.72
CA SER A 63 11.04 -9.82 22.04
C SER A 63 9.68 -9.45 22.62
N GLY A 64 8.59 -9.71 21.90
CA GLY A 64 7.21 -9.44 22.32
C GLY A 64 6.38 -8.78 21.21
N ARG A 65 5.41 -7.97 21.61
CA ARG A 65 4.50 -7.25 20.68
C ARG A 65 4.12 -5.88 21.22
N SER A 66 3.70 -4.97 20.33
CA SER A 66 3.09 -3.70 20.70
C SER A 66 1.95 -3.33 19.75
N THR A 67 0.81 -2.92 20.32
CA THR A 67 -0.37 -2.44 19.60
C THR A 67 -0.48 -0.91 19.61
N ARG A 68 0.55 -0.22 20.08
CA ARG A 68 0.55 1.26 20.15
C ARG A 68 0.82 1.84 18.77
N PHE A 69 0.05 2.86 18.40
CA PHE A 69 0.29 3.56 17.13
C PHE A 69 1.70 4.17 17.04
N ASP A 70 2.27 4.67 18.16
CA ASP A 70 3.63 5.22 18.19
C ASP A 70 4.72 4.19 17.82
N ASP A 71 4.45 2.91 17.98
CA ASP A 71 5.37 1.82 17.64
C ASP A 71 5.15 1.30 16.21
N TRP A 72 4.09 1.74 15.52
CA TRP A 72 3.73 1.22 14.21
C TRP A 72 4.79 1.47 13.13
N ALA A 73 5.50 2.59 13.17
CA ALA A 73 6.59 2.86 12.24
C ALA A 73 7.73 1.82 12.36
N ARG A 74 8.01 1.31 13.58
CA ARG A 74 8.97 0.21 13.76
C ARG A 74 8.44 -1.10 13.17
N HIS A 75 7.17 -1.47 13.42
CA HIS A 75 6.56 -2.67 12.82
C HIS A 75 6.61 -2.60 11.30
N ARG A 76 6.26 -1.44 10.71
CA ARG A 76 6.39 -1.21 9.28
C ARG A 76 7.82 -1.45 8.77
N SER A 77 8.82 -0.91 9.47
CA SER A 77 10.23 -1.12 9.11
C SER A 77 10.60 -2.60 9.10
N GLU A 78 10.24 -3.34 10.14
CA GLU A 78 10.56 -4.77 10.27
C GLU A 78 9.85 -5.59 9.18
N ILE A 79 8.57 -5.33 8.91
CA ILE A 79 7.81 -6.00 7.84
C ILE A 79 8.39 -5.67 6.46
N ILE A 80 8.73 -4.41 6.18
CA ILE A 80 9.34 -3.99 4.90
C ILE A 80 10.70 -4.68 4.69
N GLN A 81 11.54 -4.75 5.70
CA GLN A 81 12.83 -5.43 5.61
C GLN A 81 12.66 -6.93 5.28
N GLN A 82 11.70 -7.61 5.93
CA GLN A 82 11.38 -9.00 5.63
C GLN A 82 10.81 -9.16 4.21
N LEU A 83 9.89 -8.29 3.79
CA LEU A 83 9.32 -8.26 2.45
C LEU A 83 10.41 -8.10 1.39
N TYR A 84 11.33 -7.17 1.58
CA TYR A 84 12.46 -6.96 0.68
C TYR A 84 13.37 -8.18 0.59
N HIS A 85 13.68 -8.78 1.73
CA HIS A 85 14.61 -9.89 1.77
C HIS A 85 14.03 -11.20 1.19
N TYR A 86 12.78 -11.49 1.52
CA TYR A 86 12.21 -12.81 1.23
C TYR A 86 11.35 -12.85 -0.04
N GLU A 87 10.75 -11.71 -0.46
CA GLU A 87 9.77 -11.75 -1.54
C GLU A 87 10.11 -10.87 -2.75
N ILE A 88 10.38 -9.58 -2.60
CA ILE A 88 10.39 -8.64 -3.74
C ILE A 88 11.74 -8.00 -4.08
N GLY A 89 12.72 -8.10 -3.20
CA GLY A 89 13.97 -7.34 -3.32
C GLY A 89 13.84 -5.90 -2.83
N GLU A 90 14.97 -5.30 -2.54
CA GLU A 90 15.02 -3.94 -1.98
C GLU A 90 14.57 -2.88 -2.99
N LYS A 91 13.69 -1.96 -2.58
CA LYS A 91 13.35 -0.76 -3.34
C LYS A 91 14.48 0.27 -3.18
N PRO A 92 15.17 0.67 -4.26
CA PRO A 92 16.30 1.58 -4.15
C PRO A 92 15.92 2.95 -3.58
N VAL A 93 16.71 3.44 -2.65
CA VAL A 93 16.60 4.81 -2.13
C VAL A 93 17.23 5.78 -3.13
N VAL A 94 16.59 6.89 -3.40
CA VAL A 94 17.05 7.92 -4.33
C VAL A 94 17.23 9.24 -3.57
N SER A 95 18.42 9.85 -3.72
CA SER A 95 18.63 11.21 -3.21
C SER A 95 17.80 12.21 -4.03
N ARG A 96 17.18 13.18 -3.36
CA ARG A 96 16.41 14.23 -4.02
C ARG A 96 17.23 14.99 -5.05
N ASP A 97 18.52 15.23 -4.77
CA ASP A 97 19.46 15.94 -5.66
C ASP A 97 19.79 15.14 -6.94
N SER A 98 19.41 13.87 -7.00
CA SER A 98 19.59 12.99 -8.16
C SER A 98 18.37 12.96 -9.08
N ILE A 99 17.37 13.80 -8.84
CA ILE A 99 16.11 13.81 -9.60
C ILE A 99 15.90 15.21 -10.20
N GLU A 100 15.66 15.25 -11.50
CA GLU A 100 15.22 16.44 -12.23
C GLU A 100 13.81 16.21 -12.77
N ALA A 101 12.96 17.25 -12.77
CA ALA A 101 11.64 17.16 -13.35
C ALA A 101 11.19 18.49 -13.96
N PHE A 102 10.35 18.42 -14.99
CA PHE A 102 9.67 19.56 -15.60
C PHE A 102 8.34 19.14 -16.23
N MET A 103 7.46 20.11 -16.42
CA MET A 103 6.22 19.92 -17.16
C MET A 103 6.45 20.22 -18.66
N ASP A 104 6.05 19.28 -19.51
CA ASP A 104 5.99 19.43 -20.96
C ASP A 104 4.51 19.33 -21.37
N ASN A 105 3.83 20.47 -21.44
CA ASN A 105 2.38 20.56 -21.48
C ASN A 105 1.73 19.75 -20.33
N ASP A 106 0.85 18.79 -20.63
CA ASP A 106 0.20 17.93 -19.64
C ASP A 106 1.00 16.66 -19.33
N THR A 107 2.30 16.65 -19.65
CA THR A 107 3.19 15.50 -19.37
C THR A 107 4.27 15.91 -18.40
N LEU A 108 4.29 15.24 -17.25
CA LEU A 108 5.41 15.31 -16.32
C LEU A 108 6.58 14.49 -16.88
N ARG A 109 7.76 15.10 -16.92
CA ARG A 109 9.03 14.46 -17.29
C ARG A 109 9.92 14.38 -16.06
N VAL A 110 10.44 13.19 -15.76
CA VAL A 110 11.32 12.96 -14.62
C VAL A 110 12.57 12.25 -15.09
N THR A 111 13.74 12.76 -14.71
CA THR A 111 15.04 12.15 -14.97
C THR A 111 15.68 11.77 -13.64
N VAL A 112 16.04 10.51 -13.49
CA VAL A 112 16.75 10.00 -12.31
C VAL A 112 18.19 9.68 -12.69
N HIS A 113 19.15 10.19 -11.90
CA HIS A 113 20.58 10.00 -12.10
C HIS A 113 21.14 9.05 -11.04
N ASN A 114 21.92 8.06 -11.46
CA ASN A 114 22.69 7.21 -10.56
C ASN A 114 23.91 6.62 -11.27
N GLY A 115 25.09 6.63 -10.61
CA GLY A 115 26.31 6.01 -11.14
C GLY A 115 26.80 6.56 -12.48
N GLY A 116 26.41 7.79 -12.85
CA GLY A 116 26.73 8.41 -14.15
C GLY A 116 25.74 8.04 -15.28
N GLU A 117 24.77 7.19 -15.00
CA GLU A 117 23.69 6.79 -15.93
C GLU A 117 22.38 7.51 -15.57
N THR A 118 21.44 7.49 -16.51
CA THR A 118 20.12 8.13 -16.33
C THR A 118 18.97 7.21 -16.71
N LEU A 119 17.85 7.36 -16.01
CA LEU A 119 16.58 6.79 -16.39
C LEU A 119 15.52 7.88 -16.50
N ASN A 120 14.88 7.95 -17.68
CA ASN A 120 13.81 8.92 -17.94
C ASN A 120 12.44 8.27 -17.77
N LEU A 121 11.59 8.92 -16.97
CA LEU A 121 10.20 8.55 -16.76
C LEU A 121 9.29 9.68 -17.24
N SER A 122 8.07 9.33 -17.58
CA SER A 122 7.03 10.31 -17.90
C SER A 122 5.66 9.83 -17.45
N ALA A 123 4.80 10.76 -17.08
CA ALA A 123 3.40 10.50 -16.80
C ALA A 123 2.53 11.60 -17.43
N THR A 124 1.53 11.20 -18.19
CA THR A 124 0.55 12.12 -18.74
C THR A 124 -0.54 12.38 -17.71
N ILE A 125 -0.91 13.64 -17.53
CA ILE A 125 -1.91 14.09 -16.58
C ILE A 125 -3.16 14.55 -17.36
N LYS A 126 -4.29 13.93 -17.05
CA LYS A 126 -5.61 14.38 -17.51
C LYS A 126 -6.19 15.31 -16.46
N TYR A 127 -6.26 16.59 -16.78
CA TYR A 127 -6.79 17.61 -15.87
C TYR A 127 -8.30 17.76 -15.99
N PRO A 128 -9.00 18.03 -14.88
CA PRO A 128 -10.34 18.62 -14.90
C PRO A 128 -10.31 20.06 -15.42
N GLU A 129 -11.50 20.64 -15.65
CA GLU A 129 -11.63 22.07 -15.92
C GLU A 129 -11.27 22.91 -14.68
N GLY A 130 -10.61 24.05 -14.88
CA GLY A 130 -10.22 24.98 -13.81
C GLY A 130 -8.72 25.05 -13.57
N ASP A 131 -8.34 25.78 -12.52
CA ASP A 131 -6.95 26.13 -12.26
C ASP A 131 -6.24 25.16 -11.29
N GLY A 132 -6.98 24.37 -10.49
CA GLY A 132 -6.43 23.49 -9.44
C GLY A 132 -6.09 24.27 -8.16
N PRO A 133 -5.27 23.70 -7.23
CA PRO A 133 -4.74 22.34 -7.32
C PRO A 133 -5.82 21.27 -7.25
N PHE A 134 -5.65 20.20 -8.00
CA PHE A 134 -6.61 19.08 -8.06
C PHE A 134 -6.11 17.89 -7.25
N PRO A 135 -6.98 17.21 -6.47
CA PRO A 135 -6.71 15.83 -6.06
C PRO A 135 -6.43 14.98 -7.30
N ALA A 136 -5.65 13.92 -7.16
CA ALA A 136 -5.31 13.09 -8.32
C ALA A 136 -5.32 11.61 -8.02
N MET A 137 -5.71 10.80 -9.02
CA MET A 137 -5.61 9.35 -9.02
C MET A 137 -4.51 8.92 -10.00
N ILE A 138 -3.49 8.25 -9.49
CA ILE A 138 -2.47 7.59 -10.30
C ILE A 138 -3.05 6.25 -10.75
N GLY A 139 -3.26 6.09 -12.04
CA GLY A 139 -3.71 4.83 -12.62
C GLY A 139 -2.57 4.11 -13.31
N VAL A 140 -2.47 2.80 -13.08
CA VAL A 140 -1.49 1.96 -13.78
C VAL A 140 -1.95 1.73 -15.21
N GLY A 141 -1.17 2.20 -16.18
CA GLY A 141 -1.43 2.12 -17.61
C GLY A 141 -2.34 3.22 -18.15
N PHE A 142 -3.38 3.61 -17.43
CA PHE A 142 -4.37 4.62 -17.83
C PHE A 142 -4.64 5.59 -16.66
N PRO A 143 -5.19 6.80 -16.89
CA PRO A 143 -5.34 7.83 -15.85
C PRO A 143 -6.03 7.38 -14.55
N TYR A 144 -7.01 6.50 -14.64
CA TYR A 144 -7.76 5.97 -13.49
C TYR A 144 -7.69 4.43 -13.42
N GLY A 145 -6.65 3.83 -14.04
CA GLY A 145 -6.55 2.39 -14.18
C GLY A 145 -7.75 1.80 -14.94
N SER A 146 -8.36 0.75 -14.39
CA SER A 146 -9.56 0.09 -14.91
C SER A 146 -10.87 0.64 -14.32
N LEU A 147 -10.79 1.56 -13.36
CA LEU A 147 -11.97 2.15 -12.73
C LEU A 147 -12.68 3.12 -13.69
N PRO A 148 -14.04 3.22 -13.62
CA PRO A 148 -14.82 4.09 -14.48
C PRO A 148 -14.40 5.57 -14.34
N PRO A 149 -13.95 6.24 -15.42
CA PRO A 149 -13.48 7.61 -15.35
C PRO A 149 -14.48 8.60 -14.77
N GLN A 150 -15.80 8.38 -15.00
CA GLN A 150 -16.86 9.28 -14.52
C GLN A 150 -16.88 9.41 -12.99
N ILE A 151 -16.41 8.41 -12.22
CA ILE A 151 -16.30 8.48 -10.75
C ILE A 151 -15.37 9.63 -10.33
N PHE A 152 -14.29 9.80 -11.07
CA PHE A 152 -13.25 10.81 -10.80
C PHE A 152 -13.53 12.15 -11.48
N GLU A 153 -13.90 12.12 -12.75
CA GLU A 153 -14.14 13.32 -13.56
C GLU A 153 -15.29 14.16 -13.01
N SER A 154 -16.38 13.53 -12.55
CA SER A 154 -17.50 14.23 -11.91
C SER A 154 -17.14 14.92 -10.59
N ARG A 155 -15.98 14.59 -10.01
CA ARG A 155 -15.44 15.08 -8.74
C ARG A 155 -14.25 16.02 -8.90
N ASN A 156 -13.93 16.42 -10.14
CA ASN A 156 -12.77 17.24 -10.47
C ASN A 156 -11.44 16.64 -9.96
N ILE A 157 -11.28 15.34 -10.09
CA ILE A 157 -10.04 14.62 -9.74
C ILE A 157 -9.22 14.42 -11.01
N ALA A 158 -7.97 14.85 -11.00
CA ALA A 158 -7.05 14.64 -12.11
C ALA A 158 -6.64 13.16 -12.22
N GLY A 159 -6.39 12.69 -13.42
CA GLY A 159 -5.90 11.33 -13.67
C GLY A 159 -4.45 11.35 -14.14
N ILE A 160 -3.57 10.59 -13.48
CA ILE A 160 -2.15 10.46 -13.83
C ILE A 160 -1.91 9.06 -14.38
N ALA A 161 -1.51 8.95 -15.64
CA ALA A 161 -1.21 7.66 -16.26
C ALA A 161 0.24 7.24 -16.00
N PHE A 162 0.45 6.19 -15.22
CA PHE A 162 1.77 5.60 -14.98
C PHE A 162 2.04 4.44 -15.93
N ASN A 163 3.05 4.59 -16.80
CA ASN A 163 3.53 3.52 -17.65
C ASN A 163 4.67 2.75 -16.95
N PHE A 164 4.35 1.61 -16.40
CA PHE A 164 5.30 0.76 -15.65
C PHE A 164 6.44 0.20 -16.51
N THR A 165 6.25 0.06 -17.85
CA THR A 165 7.28 -0.50 -18.74
C THR A 165 8.50 0.39 -18.89
N GLN A 166 8.41 1.68 -18.50
CA GLN A 166 9.54 2.59 -18.41
C GLN A 166 10.53 2.18 -17.32
N VAL A 167 10.12 1.35 -16.38
CA VAL A 167 10.92 0.86 -15.25
C VAL A 167 11.30 -0.59 -15.47
N MET A 168 10.29 -1.45 -15.72
CA MET A 168 10.45 -2.88 -15.88
C MET A 168 9.28 -3.46 -16.68
N SER A 169 9.56 -4.40 -17.56
CA SER A 169 8.58 -5.15 -18.34
C SER A 169 7.69 -6.01 -17.44
N HIS A 170 6.46 -6.32 -17.89
CA HIS A 170 5.55 -7.23 -17.19
C HIS A 170 6.19 -8.61 -16.93
N THR A 171 6.89 -9.13 -17.94
CA THR A 171 7.72 -10.33 -17.81
C THR A 171 9.16 -9.91 -18.01
N GLN A 172 9.85 -9.64 -16.90
CA GLN A 172 11.20 -9.10 -16.93
C GLN A 172 12.23 -10.07 -17.51
N LYS A 173 13.26 -9.49 -18.11
CA LYS A 173 14.54 -10.17 -18.41
C LYS A 173 15.58 -9.64 -17.43
N ARG A 174 15.83 -10.41 -16.37
CA ARG A 174 16.68 -10.01 -15.26
C ARG A 174 18.02 -9.42 -15.69
N GLY A 175 18.37 -8.27 -15.14
CA GLY A 175 19.61 -7.55 -15.43
C GLY A 175 19.60 -6.72 -16.71
N THR A 176 18.50 -6.70 -17.49
CA THR A 176 18.41 -5.94 -18.75
C THR A 176 17.24 -4.97 -18.82
N GLU A 177 16.49 -4.84 -17.73
CA GLU A 177 15.35 -3.92 -17.64
C GLU A 177 15.82 -2.44 -17.53
N PRO A 178 14.98 -1.47 -17.88
CA PRO A 178 15.36 -0.05 -17.80
C PRO A 178 15.96 0.35 -16.45
N ILE A 179 15.40 -0.14 -15.33
CA ILE A 179 15.91 0.12 -13.99
C ILE A 179 17.35 -0.40 -13.79
N ASN A 180 17.72 -1.51 -14.44
CA ASN A 180 19.08 -2.06 -14.33
C ASN A 180 20.15 -1.19 -14.98
N ARG A 181 19.77 -0.22 -15.84
CA ARG A 181 20.72 0.77 -16.36
C ARG A 181 21.34 1.61 -15.24
N ILE A 182 20.50 2.03 -14.28
CA ILE A 182 20.94 2.88 -13.17
C ILE A 182 21.23 2.10 -11.89
N TYR A 183 20.77 0.83 -11.80
CA TYR A 183 21.04 -0.11 -10.70
C TYR A 183 21.50 -1.46 -11.26
N PRO A 184 22.71 -1.56 -11.85
CA PRO A 184 23.18 -2.78 -12.55
C PRO A 184 23.35 -4.00 -11.63
N ASP A 185 23.59 -3.78 -10.33
CA ASP A 185 23.75 -4.84 -9.34
C ASP A 185 22.42 -5.44 -8.84
N MET A 186 21.30 -4.77 -9.11
CA MET A 186 19.98 -5.22 -8.67
C MET A 186 19.32 -6.19 -9.67
N ILE A 187 20.05 -7.23 -10.11
CA ILE A 187 19.59 -8.19 -11.12
C ILE A 187 18.36 -8.96 -10.66
N GLN A 188 18.27 -9.28 -9.37
CA GLN A 188 17.20 -10.11 -8.82
C GLN A 188 15.96 -9.33 -8.33
N ILE A 189 15.97 -8.00 -8.43
CA ILE A 189 14.83 -7.17 -7.98
C ILE A 189 13.52 -7.64 -8.64
N GLY A 190 12.48 -7.83 -7.81
CA GLY A 190 11.14 -8.12 -8.29
C GLY A 190 10.43 -6.89 -8.85
N ALA A 191 9.47 -7.09 -9.73
CA ALA A 191 8.71 -6.01 -10.32
C ALA A 191 7.90 -5.23 -9.26
N TYR A 192 7.42 -5.90 -8.20
CA TYR A 192 6.70 -5.24 -7.10
C TYR A 192 7.60 -4.44 -6.14
N SER A 193 8.89 -4.42 -6.40
CA SER A 193 9.81 -3.42 -5.84
C SER A 193 10.12 -2.32 -6.87
N ALA A 194 10.40 -2.71 -8.12
CA ALA A 194 10.79 -1.80 -9.19
C ALA A 194 9.66 -0.86 -9.64
N TRP A 195 8.45 -1.37 -9.82
CA TRP A 195 7.30 -0.54 -10.25
C TRP A 195 6.88 0.50 -9.20
N PRO A 196 6.73 0.16 -7.90
CA PRO A 196 6.53 1.15 -6.84
C PRO A 196 7.65 2.18 -6.76
N TRP A 197 8.91 1.80 -7.02
CA TRP A 197 10.00 2.75 -7.16
C TRP A 197 9.70 3.78 -8.25
N GLY A 198 9.22 3.33 -9.43
CA GLY A 198 8.84 4.24 -10.51
C GLY A 198 7.69 5.18 -10.14
N VAL A 199 6.66 4.68 -9.44
CA VAL A 199 5.56 5.51 -8.93
C VAL A 199 6.08 6.58 -7.98
N SER A 200 6.97 6.22 -7.06
CA SER A 200 7.59 7.18 -6.14
C SER A 200 8.38 8.27 -6.88
N ARG A 201 9.06 7.91 -7.98
CA ARG A 201 9.80 8.92 -8.80
C ARG A 201 8.85 9.85 -9.54
N ILE A 202 7.65 9.40 -9.94
CA ILE A 202 6.62 10.30 -10.47
C ILE A 202 6.14 11.27 -9.38
N ILE A 203 5.91 10.80 -8.15
CA ILE A 203 5.53 11.67 -7.03
C ILE A 203 6.63 12.69 -6.71
N ASP A 204 7.91 12.28 -6.72
CA ASP A 204 9.04 13.20 -6.57
C ASP A 204 9.03 14.28 -7.65
N GLY A 205 8.75 13.89 -8.89
CA GLY A 205 8.63 14.83 -10.01
C GLY A 205 7.52 15.85 -9.79
N LEU A 206 6.34 15.42 -9.31
CA LEU A 206 5.23 16.33 -8.96
C LEU A 206 5.65 17.33 -7.86
N GLU A 207 6.38 16.87 -6.84
CA GLU A 207 6.90 17.73 -5.79
C GLU A 207 7.95 18.73 -6.31
N ILE A 208 8.81 18.33 -7.27
CA ILE A 208 9.85 19.20 -7.86
C ILE A 208 9.21 20.32 -8.69
N VAL A 209 8.24 19.98 -9.53
CA VAL A 209 7.59 20.99 -10.38
C VAL A 209 6.58 21.85 -9.59
N GLY A 210 6.14 21.38 -8.42
CA GLY A 210 5.29 22.10 -7.49
C GLY A 210 3.98 22.58 -8.13
N GLU A 211 3.69 23.88 -8.00
CA GLU A 211 2.44 24.48 -8.50
C GLU A 211 2.23 24.32 -10.03
N GLN A 212 3.30 24.09 -10.80
CA GLN A 212 3.19 23.86 -12.25
C GLN A 212 2.41 22.58 -12.57
N SER A 213 2.42 21.58 -11.67
CA SER A 213 1.64 20.36 -11.82
C SER A 213 0.14 20.55 -11.61
N ARG A 214 -0.28 21.61 -10.93
CA ARG A 214 -1.66 21.85 -10.49
C ARG A 214 -2.27 20.67 -9.71
N ILE A 215 -1.44 19.85 -9.06
CA ILE A 215 -1.85 18.67 -8.27
C ILE A 215 -1.75 18.97 -6.79
N ASP A 216 -2.77 18.57 -6.05
CA ASP A 216 -2.76 18.56 -4.59
C ASP A 216 -2.07 17.28 -4.10
N LEU A 217 -0.84 17.42 -3.65
CA LEU A 217 0.01 16.30 -3.22
C LEU A 217 -0.48 15.63 -1.93
N LYS A 218 -1.38 16.25 -1.19
CA LYS A 218 -1.97 15.62 0.01
C LYS A 218 -3.12 14.68 -0.33
N HIS A 219 -3.66 14.79 -1.53
CA HIS A 219 -4.81 14.03 -2.02
C HIS A 219 -4.45 13.20 -3.24
N LEU A 220 -3.36 12.42 -3.12
CA LEU A 220 -2.95 11.44 -4.14
C LEU A 220 -3.55 10.08 -3.84
N GLY A 221 -4.21 9.49 -4.83
CA GLY A 221 -4.61 8.09 -4.82
C GLY A 221 -3.84 7.27 -5.85
N ILE A 222 -3.88 5.94 -5.70
CA ILE A 222 -3.38 5.00 -6.69
C ILE A 222 -4.37 3.87 -6.92
N THR A 223 -4.49 3.41 -8.17
CA THR A 223 -5.34 2.28 -8.53
C THR A 223 -4.81 1.48 -9.71
N GLY A 224 -5.21 0.23 -9.76
CA GLY A 224 -4.97 -0.72 -10.85
C GLY A 224 -5.75 -2.00 -10.61
N CYS A 225 -5.79 -2.87 -11.61
CA CYS A 225 -6.48 -4.15 -11.54
C CYS A 225 -5.56 -5.33 -11.87
N SER A 226 -5.82 -6.49 -11.26
CA SER A 226 -5.06 -7.72 -11.48
C SER A 226 -3.58 -7.51 -11.10
N PHE A 227 -2.60 -7.81 -11.97
CA PHE A 227 -1.20 -7.49 -11.70
C PHE A 227 -0.97 -6.00 -11.39
N ALA A 228 -1.75 -5.11 -12.02
CA ALA A 228 -1.71 -3.68 -11.72
C ALA A 228 -2.43 -3.33 -10.40
N GLY A 229 -3.37 -4.15 -9.94
CA GLY A 229 -3.96 -4.08 -8.60
C GLY A 229 -2.94 -4.43 -7.51
N LYS A 230 -2.14 -5.49 -7.75
CA LYS A 230 -0.97 -5.81 -6.91
C LYS A 230 0.01 -4.62 -6.89
N MET A 231 0.33 -4.02 -8.06
CA MET A 231 1.22 -2.86 -8.17
C MET A 231 0.69 -1.65 -7.39
N ALA A 232 -0.61 -1.38 -7.44
CA ALA A 232 -1.24 -0.32 -6.66
C ALA A 232 -1.10 -0.58 -5.16
N LEU A 233 -1.35 -1.83 -4.70
CA LEU A 233 -1.17 -2.24 -3.31
C LEU A 233 0.26 -2.02 -2.82
N PHE A 234 1.25 -2.52 -3.54
CA PHE A 234 2.66 -2.35 -3.18
C PHE A 234 3.12 -0.89 -3.23
N SER A 235 2.61 -0.11 -4.20
CA SER A 235 2.92 1.33 -4.27
C SER A 235 2.36 2.07 -3.05
N GLY A 236 1.11 1.81 -2.66
CA GLY A 236 0.52 2.35 -1.45
C GLY A 236 1.24 1.90 -0.18
N ALA A 237 1.69 0.64 -0.12
CA ALA A 237 2.45 0.08 1.01
C ALA A 237 3.83 0.74 1.18
N LEU A 238 4.51 1.05 0.07
CA LEU A 238 5.91 1.48 0.02
C LEU A 238 6.11 2.98 -0.24
N ASP A 239 5.01 3.76 -0.35
CA ASP A 239 5.07 5.22 -0.45
C ASP A 239 3.94 5.85 0.38
N GLU A 240 4.32 6.46 1.50
CA GLU A 240 3.37 7.01 2.47
C GLU A 240 2.77 8.36 2.06
N ARG A 241 3.18 8.93 0.92
CA ARG A 241 2.57 10.13 0.31
C ARG A 241 1.27 9.81 -0.45
N ILE A 242 0.94 8.53 -0.63
CA ILE A 242 -0.31 8.08 -1.26
C ILE A 242 -1.39 7.99 -0.18
N ALA A 243 -2.39 8.89 -0.24
CA ALA A 243 -3.48 8.98 0.75
C ALA A 243 -4.51 7.85 0.60
N LEU A 244 -4.80 7.43 -0.63
CA LEU A 244 -5.79 6.40 -0.95
C LEU A 244 -5.23 5.36 -1.91
N THR A 245 -5.32 4.09 -1.53
CA THR A 245 -5.03 2.95 -2.40
C THR A 245 -6.31 2.20 -2.72
N ILE A 246 -6.62 1.99 -4.01
CA ILE A 246 -7.71 1.14 -4.46
C ILE A 246 -7.11 -0.01 -5.26
N ALA A 247 -7.06 -1.20 -4.67
CA ALA A 247 -6.53 -2.41 -5.28
C ALA A 247 -7.69 -3.25 -5.83
N GLN A 248 -7.89 -3.22 -7.15
CA GLN A 248 -8.94 -3.99 -7.80
C GLN A 248 -8.42 -5.37 -8.20
N GLU A 249 -9.11 -6.41 -7.76
CA GLU A 249 -8.87 -7.82 -8.10
C GLU A 249 -7.37 -8.21 -8.01
N PRO A 250 -6.69 -7.89 -6.89
CA PRO A 250 -5.25 -8.08 -6.82
C PRO A 250 -4.82 -9.55 -6.71
N GLY A 251 -5.68 -10.44 -6.21
CA GLY A 251 -5.42 -11.88 -6.13
C GLY A 251 -4.15 -12.28 -5.38
N GLY A 252 -3.68 -13.49 -5.62
CA GLY A 252 -2.45 -14.04 -5.04
C GLY A 252 -1.21 -13.21 -5.37
N GLY A 253 -0.34 -12.98 -4.37
CA GLY A 253 0.77 -12.03 -4.51
C GLY A 253 0.34 -10.56 -4.54
N GLY A 254 -0.95 -10.30 -4.32
CA GLY A 254 -1.52 -9.00 -4.02
C GLY A 254 -1.95 -8.95 -2.56
N VAL A 255 -3.26 -8.93 -2.30
CA VAL A 255 -3.78 -8.91 -0.92
C VAL A 255 -3.96 -10.32 -0.33
N ASP A 256 -4.11 -11.35 -1.15
CA ASP A 256 -4.37 -12.70 -0.70
C ASP A 256 -3.21 -13.26 0.13
N ALA A 257 -3.53 -13.83 1.26
CA ALA A 257 -2.55 -14.48 2.11
C ALA A 257 -2.07 -15.79 1.49
N TRP A 258 -0.77 -15.95 1.30
CA TRP A 258 -0.18 -17.17 0.74
C TRP A 258 -0.59 -18.43 1.51
N ARG A 259 -0.58 -18.36 2.85
CA ARG A 259 -0.97 -19.50 3.71
C ARG A 259 -2.41 -19.94 3.48
N VAL A 260 -3.31 -19.01 3.30
CA VAL A 260 -4.72 -19.31 3.03
C VAL A 260 -4.89 -19.88 1.63
N SER A 261 -4.26 -19.26 0.63
CA SER A 261 -4.30 -19.71 -0.77
C SER A 261 -3.80 -21.15 -0.94
N GLU A 262 -2.76 -21.57 -0.20
CA GLU A 262 -2.26 -22.97 -0.24
C GLU A 262 -3.30 -24.00 0.25
N THR A 263 -4.35 -23.60 0.96
CA THR A 263 -5.42 -24.50 1.41
C THR A 263 -6.62 -24.55 0.44
N LEU A 264 -6.62 -23.69 -0.58
CA LEU A 264 -7.68 -23.61 -1.58
C LEU A 264 -7.34 -24.46 -2.82
N GLY A 265 -8.29 -24.51 -3.77
CA GLY A 265 -8.16 -25.36 -4.94
C GLY A 265 -7.25 -24.82 -6.03
N ASN A 266 -7.85 -24.46 -7.18
CA ASN A 266 -7.09 -24.03 -8.36
C ASN A 266 -6.86 -22.51 -8.39
N VAL A 267 -6.17 -21.99 -7.36
CA VAL A 267 -5.90 -20.57 -7.16
C VAL A 267 -4.42 -20.23 -7.34
N GLU A 268 -4.08 -18.95 -7.44
CA GLU A 268 -2.69 -18.48 -7.40
C GLU A 268 -2.11 -18.71 -6.00
N THR A 269 -1.06 -19.54 -5.91
CA THR A 269 -0.30 -19.79 -4.69
C THR A 269 1.13 -19.32 -4.85
N LEU A 270 1.91 -19.31 -3.77
CA LEU A 270 3.32 -18.94 -3.81
C LEU A 270 4.09 -19.80 -4.82
N GLY A 271 3.80 -21.10 -4.92
CA GLY A 271 4.42 -22.01 -5.88
C GLY A 271 3.94 -21.86 -7.33
N ARG A 272 2.84 -21.13 -7.55
CA ARG A 272 2.20 -20.98 -8.88
C ARG A 272 2.08 -19.53 -9.34
N THR A 273 2.78 -18.60 -8.68
CA THR A 273 2.81 -17.18 -9.07
C THR A 273 3.83 -16.91 -10.18
N ASN A 274 3.83 -15.69 -10.71
CA ASN A 274 4.80 -15.25 -11.70
C ASN A 274 6.07 -14.69 -11.04
N TYR A 275 7.14 -15.47 -11.00
CA TYR A 275 8.43 -15.06 -10.43
C TYR A 275 9.15 -13.92 -11.16
N SER A 276 8.65 -13.45 -12.31
CA SER A 276 9.08 -12.15 -12.86
C SER A 276 8.74 -10.98 -11.93
N TRP A 277 7.74 -11.14 -11.08
CA TRP A 277 7.25 -10.10 -10.17
C TRP A 277 7.93 -10.10 -8.82
N PHE A 278 8.54 -11.21 -8.42
CA PHE A 278 9.14 -11.48 -7.13
C PHE A 278 10.62 -11.87 -7.26
N LEU A 279 11.32 -12.04 -6.16
CA LEU A 279 12.62 -12.69 -6.14
C LEU A 279 12.47 -14.17 -6.56
N GLU A 280 13.40 -14.69 -7.35
CA GLU A 280 13.41 -16.13 -7.68
C GLU A 280 13.62 -16.99 -6.43
N SER A 281 14.36 -16.49 -5.44
CA SER A 281 14.58 -17.15 -4.15
C SER A 281 13.31 -17.31 -3.31
N MET A 282 12.25 -16.53 -3.58
CA MET A 282 10.94 -16.69 -2.90
C MET A 282 10.38 -18.10 -3.10
N ALA A 283 10.72 -18.78 -4.22
CA ALA A 283 10.28 -20.14 -4.51
C ALA A 283 10.63 -21.17 -3.42
N GLN A 284 11.63 -20.90 -2.57
CA GLN A 284 11.97 -21.77 -1.44
C GLN A 284 10.84 -21.90 -0.40
N PHE A 285 9.90 -20.95 -0.40
CA PHE A 285 8.75 -20.93 0.50
C PHE A 285 7.49 -21.55 -0.11
N ALA A 286 7.59 -22.17 -1.29
CA ALA A 286 6.42 -22.81 -1.93
C ALA A 286 5.92 -24.03 -1.12
N GLU A 287 4.62 -24.35 -1.32
CA GLU A 287 3.94 -25.50 -0.74
C GLU A 287 4.00 -25.49 0.80
N GLU A 288 4.42 -26.60 1.44
CA GLU A 288 4.51 -26.71 2.90
C GLU A 288 5.41 -25.67 3.56
N ASN A 289 6.40 -25.17 2.83
CA ASN A 289 7.33 -24.15 3.35
C ASN A 289 6.70 -22.76 3.49
N VAL A 290 5.48 -22.53 2.98
CA VAL A 290 4.78 -21.26 3.17
C VAL A 290 4.61 -20.92 4.65
N SER A 291 4.50 -21.94 5.51
CA SER A 291 4.44 -21.77 6.96
C SER A 291 5.70 -21.18 7.58
N ARG A 292 6.85 -21.22 6.87
CA ARG A 292 8.13 -20.66 7.32
C ARG A 292 8.38 -19.23 6.83
N LEU A 293 7.58 -18.73 5.89
CA LEU A 293 7.68 -17.32 5.47
C LEU A 293 7.33 -16.42 6.66
N PRO A 294 8.19 -15.50 7.10
CA PRO A 294 7.97 -14.76 8.35
C PRO A 294 6.87 -13.71 8.26
N ILE A 295 6.47 -13.34 7.05
CA ILE A 295 5.38 -12.41 6.76
C ILE A 295 4.28 -13.10 5.95
N ASP A 296 3.15 -12.40 5.76
CA ASP A 296 2.13 -12.76 4.77
C ASP A 296 1.41 -11.49 4.28
N HIS A 297 0.63 -11.58 3.22
CA HIS A 297 0.15 -10.42 2.48
C HIS A 297 -0.89 -9.55 3.20
N HIS A 298 -1.55 -10.06 4.26
CA HIS A 298 -2.30 -9.18 5.18
C HIS A 298 -1.40 -8.12 5.83
N GLN A 299 -0.11 -8.44 6.08
CA GLN A 299 0.86 -7.46 6.58
C GLN A 299 1.30 -6.49 5.49
N VAL A 300 1.42 -6.93 4.23
CA VAL A 300 1.68 -6.03 3.09
C VAL A 300 0.55 -5.01 2.95
N ALA A 301 -0.71 -5.46 3.02
CA ALA A 301 -1.87 -4.56 3.04
C ALA A 301 -1.83 -3.61 4.26
N ALA A 302 -1.49 -4.14 5.45
CA ALA A 302 -1.37 -3.35 6.68
C ALA A 302 -0.26 -2.27 6.63
N LEU A 303 0.78 -2.42 5.78
CA LEU A 303 1.76 -1.35 5.56
C LEU A 303 1.14 -0.04 5.06
N ILE A 304 -0.07 -0.06 4.52
CA ILE A 304 -0.79 1.15 4.10
C ILE A 304 -1.31 1.93 5.33
N ALA A 305 -1.58 1.25 6.44
CA ALA A 305 -2.03 1.94 7.65
C ALA A 305 -1.03 3.03 8.11
N PRO A 306 -1.53 4.19 8.53
CA PRO A 306 -2.92 4.54 8.85
C PRO A 306 -3.71 5.19 7.70
N ARG A 307 -3.18 5.19 6.47
CA ARG A 307 -3.78 5.76 5.26
C ARG A 307 -4.93 4.87 4.76
N ALA A 308 -5.64 5.30 3.71
CA ALA A 308 -6.83 4.59 3.25
C ALA A 308 -6.50 3.47 2.25
N LEU A 309 -7.20 2.32 2.42
CA LEU A 309 -7.15 1.17 1.53
C LEU A 309 -8.56 0.66 1.23
N LEU A 310 -8.89 0.51 -0.06
CA LEU A 310 -10.07 -0.23 -0.52
C LEU A 310 -9.61 -1.40 -1.39
N VAL A 311 -10.06 -2.60 -1.05
CA VAL A 311 -9.80 -3.82 -1.83
C VAL A 311 -11.09 -4.26 -2.51
N LEU A 312 -11.02 -4.52 -3.80
CA LEU A 312 -12.16 -5.02 -4.60
C LEU A 312 -11.82 -6.43 -5.11
N GLY A 313 -12.74 -7.38 -4.95
CA GLY A 313 -12.57 -8.77 -5.40
C GLY A 313 -13.63 -9.19 -6.41
N ASN A 314 -13.38 -10.33 -7.10
CA ASN A 314 -14.24 -10.87 -8.13
C ASN A 314 -14.32 -12.40 -8.07
N THR A 315 -15.41 -12.91 -7.52
CA THR A 315 -15.60 -14.35 -7.25
C THR A 315 -15.85 -15.20 -8.50
N ASP A 316 -16.01 -14.61 -9.68
CA ASP A 316 -16.16 -15.35 -10.94
C ASP A 316 -14.82 -15.89 -11.47
N PHE A 317 -13.71 -15.49 -10.88
CA PHE A 317 -12.37 -15.91 -11.28
C PHE A 317 -11.67 -16.67 -10.15
N GLU A 318 -11.84 -17.98 -10.11
CA GLU A 318 -11.27 -18.88 -9.08
C GLU A 318 -9.78 -18.61 -8.83
N TRP A 319 -9.02 -18.27 -9.89
CA TRP A 319 -7.60 -17.96 -9.81
C TRP A 319 -7.26 -16.82 -8.84
N LEU A 320 -8.18 -15.87 -8.63
CA LEU A 320 -8.01 -14.73 -7.73
C LEU A 320 -8.12 -15.09 -6.25
N ALA A 321 -8.53 -16.32 -5.90
CA ALA A 321 -8.58 -16.82 -4.51
C ALA A 321 -9.33 -15.91 -3.53
N ASP A 322 -10.51 -15.42 -3.89
CA ASP A 322 -11.24 -14.40 -3.12
C ASP A 322 -11.60 -14.81 -1.67
N GLU A 323 -11.64 -16.10 -1.32
CA GLU A 323 -11.69 -16.53 0.09
C GLU A 323 -10.41 -16.14 0.84
N SER A 324 -9.24 -16.27 0.20
CA SER A 324 -7.95 -15.81 0.75
C SER A 324 -7.92 -14.28 0.86
N ASN A 325 -8.45 -13.56 -0.15
CA ASN A 325 -8.63 -12.12 -0.11
C ASN A 325 -9.47 -11.72 1.12
N TYR A 326 -10.64 -12.37 1.31
CA TYR A 326 -11.52 -12.09 2.45
C TYR A 326 -10.79 -12.25 3.78
N VAL A 327 -10.14 -13.39 4.00
CA VAL A 327 -9.41 -13.69 5.25
C VAL A 327 -8.28 -12.67 5.47
N SER A 328 -7.49 -12.40 4.44
CA SER A 328 -6.37 -11.47 4.50
C SER A 328 -6.82 -10.03 4.73
N SER A 329 -7.90 -9.59 4.06
CA SER A 329 -8.49 -8.27 4.27
C SER A 329 -9.04 -8.09 5.68
N ARG A 330 -9.68 -9.13 6.26
CA ARG A 330 -10.08 -9.13 7.67
C ARG A 330 -8.88 -8.97 8.60
N ALA A 331 -7.82 -9.73 8.36
CA ALA A 331 -6.61 -9.68 9.18
C ALA A 331 -5.87 -8.33 9.04
N ALA A 332 -5.75 -7.80 7.84
CA ALA A 332 -5.16 -6.47 7.62
C ALA A 332 -5.95 -5.38 8.34
N ARG A 333 -7.30 -5.39 8.20
CA ARG A 333 -8.19 -4.40 8.81
C ARG A 333 -8.09 -4.33 10.33
N GLU A 334 -7.68 -5.43 10.97
CA GLU A 334 -7.45 -5.48 12.42
C GLU A 334 -6.40 -4.45 12.88
N VAL A 335 -5.43 -4.10 12.02
CA VAL A 335 -4.45 -3.04 12.32
C VAL A 335 -5.14 -1.67 12.43
N TRP A 336 -6.00 -1.32 11.47
CA TRP A 336 -6.77 -0.06 11.56
C TRP A 336 -7.74 -0.07 12.73
N ARG A 337 -8.40 -1.21 12.98
CA ARG A 337 -9.31 -1.36 14.13
C ARG A 337 -8.58 -1.16 15.46
N THR A 338 -7.39 -1.72 15.59
CA THR A 338 -6.54 -1.57 16.78
C THR A 338 -6.18 -0.10 17.05
N PHE A 339 -6.05 0.70 15.98
CA PHE A 339 -5.78 2.14 16.09
C PHE A 339 -7.05 3.01 16.21
N GLY A 340 -8.25 2.40 16.15
CA GLY A 340 -9.54 3.11 16.23
C GLY A 340 -9.86 3.92 14.97
N ILE A 341 -9.42 3.45 13.81
CA ILE A 341 -9.60 4.09 12.49
C ILE A 341 -10.01 3.07 11.43
N GLU A 342 -10.78 2.04 11.81
CA GLU A 342 -11.16 0.93 10.93
C GLU A 342 -11.91 1.35 9.66
N GLU A 343 -12.54 2.52 9.67
CA GLU A 343 -13.23 3.08 8.51
C GLU A 343 -12.27 3.49 7.37
N ARG A 344 -10.96 3.49 7.62
CA ARG A 344 -9.94 3.77 6.58
C ARG A 344 -9.55 2.53 5.77
N MET A 345 -9.99 1.34 6.17
CA MET A 345 -9.75 0.11 5.41
C MET A 345 -11.07 -0.61 5.14
N GLY A 346 -11.43 -0.72 3.86
CA GLY A 346 -12.61 -1.42 3.38
C GLY A 346 -12.27 -2.49 2.36
N PHE A 347 -13.19 -3.42 2.19
CA PHE A 347 -13.16 -4.38 1.10
C PHE A 347 -14.58 -4.69 0.61
N SER A 348 -14.68 -4.99 -0.70
CA SER A 348 -15.92 -5.37 -1.36
C SER A 348 -15.61 -6.48 -2.36
N ILE A 349 -16.15 -7.66 -2.11
CA ILE A 349 -15.92 -8.87 -2.89
C ILE A 349 -17.26 -9.40 -3.38
N GLU A 350 -17.45 -9.39 -4.70
CA GLU A 350 -18.65 -9.93 -5.34
C GLU A 350 -18.32 -10.54 -6.71
N GLY A 351 -19.26 -11.20 -7.34
CA GLY A 351 -19.16 -11.77 -8.68
C GLY A 351 -20.17 -11.16 -9.65
N ASN A 352 -20.44 -11.86 -10.73
CA ASN A 352 -21.32 -11.50 -11.84
C ASN A 352 -20.79 -10.33 -12.69
N HIS A 353 -19.47 -10.23 -12.84
CA HIS A 353 -18.85 -9.23 -13.70
C HIS A 353 -17.54 -9.73 -14.33
N GLY A 354 -17.14 -9.12 -15.45
CA GLY A 354 -15.87 -9.45 -16.11
C GLY A 354 -14.67 -9.07 -15.29
N HIS A 355 -13.53 -9.74 -15.52
CA HIS A 355 -12.24 -9.41 -14.90
C HIS A 355 -11.84 -7.96 -15.20
N CYS A 356 -11.48 -7.22 -14.19
CA CYS A 356 -11.15 -5.78 -14.25
C CYS A 356 -12.31 -4.88 -14.70
N GLN A 357 -13.53 -5.34 -14.61
CA GLN A 357 -14.73 -4.55 -14.86
C GLN A 357 -15.41 -4.25 -13.53
N LEU A 358 -15.37 -3.00 -13.09
CA LEU A 358 -16.09 -2.60 -11.88
C LEU A 358 -17.61 -2.69 -12.13
N PRO A 359 -18.37 -3.49 -11.39
CA PRO A 359 -19.83 -3.53 -11.50
C PRO A 359 -20.45 -2.28 -10.86
N GLU A 360 -21.62 -1.86 -11.35
CA GLU A 360 -22.30 -0.66 -10.82
C GLU A 360 -22.64 -0.78 -9.32
N SER A 361 -22.80 -1.99 -8.80
CA SER A 361 -23.02 -2.28 -7.38
C SER A 361 -21.85 -1.86 -6.49
N GLN A 362 -20.61 -1.78 -7.02
CA GLN A 362 -19.42 -1.34 -6.30
C GLN A 362 -19.10 0.16 -6.50
N TYR A 363 -19.81 0.87 -7.38
CA TYR A 363 -19.59 2.30 -7.59
C TYR A 363 -19.72 3.11 -6.29
N PRO A 364 -20.80 2.94 -5.49
CA PRO A 364 -20.96 3.70 -4.26
C PRO A 364 -19.81 3.50 -3.26
N GLU A 365 -19.19 2.33 -3.25
CA GLU A 365 -18.08 1.99 -2.35
C GLU A 365 -16.79 2.69 -2.77
N VAL A 366 -16.48 2.70 -4.08
CA VAL A 366 -15.36 3.44 -4.64
C VAL A 366 -15.59 4.95 -4.45
N GLU A 367 -16.79 5.44 -4.75
CA GLU A 367 -17.18 6.84 -4.57
C GLU A 367 -17.04 7.30 -3.12
N ALA A 368 -17.45 6.48 -2.15
CA ALA A 368 -17.33 6.80 -0.73
C ALA A 368 -15.87 6.98 -0.31
N PHE A 369 -14.96 6.08 -0.71
CA PHE A 369 -13.54 6.20 -0.42
C PHE A 369 -12.90 7.41 -1.09
N VAL A 370 -13.25 7.67 -2.36
CA VAL A 370 -12.79 8.84 -3.10
C VAL A 370 -13.28 10.13 -2.43
N ASP A 371 -14.57 10.22 -2.11
CA ASP A 371 -15.15 11.40 -1.47
C ASP A 371 -14.53 11.67 -0.08
N ARG A 372 -14.32 10.63 0.71
CA ARG A 372 -13.78 10.78 2.07
C ARG A 372 -12.31 11.13 2.10
N PHE A 373 -11.48 10.45 1.28
CA PHE A 373 -10.02 10.51 1.42
C PHE A 373 -9.30 11.36 0.37
N LEU A 374 -9.97 11.69 -0.75
CA LEU A 374 -9.43 12.63 -1.74
C LEU A 374 -10.16 13.98 -1.76
N LEU A 375 -11.34 14.08 -1.15
CA LEU A 375 -12.13 15.31 -1.12
C LEU A 375 -12.44 15.79 0.32
N ASP A 376 -11.81 15.20 1.33
CA ASP A 376 -11.94 15.60 2.75
C ASP A 376 -13.41 15.66 3.23
N LYS A 377 -14.23 14.65 2.90
CA LYS A 377 -15.62 14.54 3.36
C LYS A 377 -15.74 13.52 4.50
N PRO A 378 -15.38 13.88 5.74
CA PRO A 378 -15.28 12.95 6.86
C PRO A 378 -16.64 12.35 7.28
N GLU A 379 -17.77 12.95 6.88
CA GLU A 379 -19.12 12.47 7.14
C GLU A 379 -19.51 11.25 6.29
N ILE A 380 -18.77 10.96 5.24
CA ILE A 380 -19.05 9.79 4.37
C ILE A 380 -18.65 8.50 5.11
N ASP A 381 -19.59 7.56 5.17
CA ASP A 381 -19.33 6.24 5.74
C ASP A 381 -18.51 5.37 4.79
N THR A 382 -17.36 4.93 5.25
CA THR A 382 -16.44 4.02 4.55
C THR A 382 -16.20 2.73 5.31
N ASN A 383 -17.06 2.41 6.28
CA ASN A 383 -17.02 1.14 7.00
C ASN A 383 -17.57 -0.02 6.14
N ILE A 384 -16.89 -0.30 5.03
CA ILE A 384 -17.30 -1.24 3.99
C ILE A 384 -16.57 -2.57 4.18
N THR A 385 -17.32 -3.65 4.42
CA THR A 385 -16.78 -5.01 4.61
C THR A 385 -17.66 -6.05 3.89
N ARG A 386 -18.04 -5.77 2.64
CA ARG A 386 -18.96 -6.60 1.87
C ARG A 386 -18.25 -7.80 1.25
N ALA A 387 -18.68 -8.99 1.62
CA ALA A 387 -18.21 -10.28 1.10
C ALA A 387 -19.20 -11.40 1.46
N ASP A 388 -20.44 -11.27 1.01
CA ASP A 388 -21.55 -12.11 1.44
C ASP A 388 -21.34 -13.61 1.16
N MET A 389 -20.62 -13.94 0.08
CA MET A 389 -20.27 -15.33 -0.27
C MET A 389 -19.44 -16.02 0.82
N PHE A 390 -18.68 -15.26 1.61
CA PHE A 390 -17.76 -15.78 2.63
C PHE A 390 -18.26 -15.59 4.06
N SER A 391 -19.55 -15.32 4.27
CA SER A 391 -20.17 -15.12 5.59
C SER A 391 -19.95 -16.28 6.56
N GLU A 392 -19.85 -17.52 6.05
CA GLU A 392 -19.65 -18.74 6.83
C GLU A 392 -18.15 -19.11 7.03
N VAL A 393 -17.23 -18.35 6.45
CA VAL A 393 -15.80 -18.62 6.58
C VAL A 393 -15.31 -18.19 7.96
N ASP A 394 -14.76 -19.14 8.71
CA ASP A 394 -14.09 -18.87 9.98
C ASP A 394 -12.69 -18.26 9.73
N TYR A 395 -12.67 -16.95 9.52
CA TYR A 395 -11.42 -16.22 9.34
C TYR A 395 -10.61 -16.07 10.63
N MET A 396 -11.26 -16.13 11.82
CA MET A 396 -10.58 -15.98 13.11
C MET A 396 -9.57 -17.10 13.38
N LYS A 397 -9.81 -18.30 12.85
CA LYS A 397 -8.84 -19.41 12.97
C LYS A 397 -7.46 -19.07 12.41
N TRP A 398 -7.39 -18.11 11.45
CA TRP A 398 -6.18 -17.68 10.80
C TRP A 398 -5.43 -16.56 11.56
N MET A 399 -6.10 -15.85 12.46
CA MET A 399 -5.52 -14.72 13.19
C MET A 399 -5.75 -14.80 14.71
N PRO A 400 -5.25 -15.86 15.39
CA PRO A 400 -5.44 -16.06 16.83
C PRO A 400 -4.81 -14.97 17.70
N TRP A 401 -3.98 -14.11 17.10
CA TRP A 401 -3.37 -12.96 17.75
C TRP A 401 -4.33 -11.76 17.89
N ALA A 402 -5.42 -11.71 17.12
CA ALA A 402 -6.39 -10.62 17.17
C ALA A 402 -7.27 -10.65 18.45
N GLU A 403 -7.37 -11.79 19.12
CA GLU A 403 -8.13 -11.96 20.37
C GLU A 403 -7.32 -11.57 21.62
N LYS A 404 -6.07 -11.19 21.46
CA LYS A 404 -5.14 -10.84 22.55
C LYS A 404 -5.04 -9.34 22.72
#